data_6daab0d412fb8e3e1d0e1ea6379d0a64
#
_entry.id   6daab0d412fb8e3e1d0e1ea6379d0a64
#
_cell.length_a   1.000
_cell.length_b   1.000
_cell.length_c   1.000
_cell.angle_alpha   90.00
_cell.angle_beta   90.00
_cell.angle_gamma   90.00
#
_symmetry.space_group_name_H-M   'P 1'
#
loop_
_entity.id
_entity.type
_entity.pdbx_description
1 polymer ?
#
loop_
_entity_poly.entity_id
_entity_poly.type
_entity_poly.pdbx_seq_one_letter_code
_entity_poly.pdbx_strand_id
1 'polypeptide(L)'
;MDKTVFTLDEFLLKAGISREALTEWIKWKLVRPAGFTEEQMPLFSDEALARTAHIQKLVELGYGPDEIQKILKKVGLPQKKAGKKTAAAKDRFLTVGDLAERSGVSPRTIKHWEDKGIIEPDMRTEGGFRLYSEAYIHLCELIRDLQLFGYTLEEIKVASDHFRDFLAIQDGMESLPKTNVQAKLEAMLKEIQTLLEKMKLLKEGIARWDDLLKKKKKDILGLLSKNQKRPEIPEGQPDA
;
A
#
# COMPACT_ATOMS: atom_id res chain seq x y z
N MET A 1 -0.21 -14.96 -5.21
CA MET A 1 0.06 -14.94 -6.67
C MET A 1 -0.05 -13.50 -7.12
N ASP A 2 1.08 -12.91 -7.49
CA ASP A 2 1.14 -11.55 -8.01
C ASP A 2 0.25 -11.44 -9.25
N LYS A 3 -0.69 -10.51 -9.23
CA LYS A 3 -1.53 -10.23 -10.40
C LYS A 3 -0.69 -9.43 -11.39
N THR A 4 -0.44 -10.00 -12.55
CA THR A 4 0.22 -9.28 -13.65
C THR A 4 -0.78 -8.38 -14.35
N VAL A 5 -0.38 -7.14 -14.60
CA VAL A 5 -1.13 -6.18 -15.40
C VAL A 5 -0.21 -5.58 -16.47
N PHE A 6 -0.81 -4.93 -17.46
CA PHE A 6 -0.09 -4.28 -18.56
C PHE A 6 -0.28 -2.78 -18.48
N THR A 7 0.79 -2.03 -18.67
CA THR A 7 0.69 -0.61 -19.01
C THR A 7 0.03 -0.44 -20.37
N LEU A 8 -0.34 0.78 -20.74
CA LEU A 8 -0.95 1.04 -22.04
C LEU A 8 -0.07 0.54 -23.20
N ASP A 9 1.23 0.85 -23.17
CA ASP A 9 2.14 0.51 -24.27
C ASP A 9 2.43 -1.00 -24.33
N GLU A 10 2.62 -1.66 -23.18
CA GLU A 10 2.74 -3.12 -23.09
C GLU A 10 1.49 -3.81 -23.64
N PHE A 11 0.30 -3.30 -23.31
CA PHE A 11 -0.97 -3.84 -23.77
C PHE A 11 -1.14 -3.70 -25.29
N LEU A 12 -0.86 -2.52 -25.84
CA LEU A 12 -0.94 -2.26 -27.29
C LEU A 12 0.01 -3.18 -28.06
N LEU A 13 1.25 -3.31 -27.57
CA LEU A 13 2.25 -4.19 -28.19
C LEU A 13 1.80 -5.65 -28.19
N LYS A 14 1.32 -6.13 -27.05
CA LYS A 14 0.93 -7.54 -26.88
C LYS A 14 -0.39 -7.88 -27.60
N ALA A 15 -1.33 -6.95 -27.61
CA ALA A 15 -2.60 -7.09 -28.30
C ALA A 15 -2.49 -6.90 -29.83
N GLY A 16 -1.42 -6.25 -30.32
CA GLY A 16 -1.24 -5.95 -31.73
C GLY A 16 -2.29 -4.98 -32.28
N ILE A 17 -2.72 -4.00 -31.46
CA ILE A 17 -3.74 -3.01 -31.86
C ILE A 17 -3.19 -1.59 -31.77
N SER A 18 -3.81 -0.68 -32.53
CA SER A 18 -3.47 0.74 -32.43
C SER A 18 -4.10 1.39 -31.20
N ARG A 19 -3.52 2.52 -30.79
CA ARG A 19 -4.03 3.33 -29.67
C ARG A 19 -5.43 3.86 -29.94
N GLU A 20 -5.73 4.21 -31.21
CA GLU A 20 -7.03 4.70 -31.67
C GLU A 20 -8.09 3.61 -31.49
N ALA A 21 -7.80 2.39 -31.96
CA ALA A 21 -8.70 1.25 -31.82
C ALA A 21 -9.02 0.94 -30.35
N LEU A 22 -8.00 0.91 -29.49
CA LEU A 22 -8.21 0.70 -28.05
C LEU A 22 -9.04 1.82 -27.43
N THR A 23 -8.80 3.07 -27.79
CA THR A 23 -9.56 4.23 -27.29
C THR A 23 -11.04 4.13 -27.67
N GLU A 24 -11.34 3.75 -28.88
CA GLU A 24 -12.71 3.49 -29.33
C GLU A 24 -13.35 2.34 -28.56
N TRP A 25 -12.65 1.23 -28.39
CA TRP A 25 -13.17 0.07 -27.64
C TRP A 25 -13.41 0.36 -26.16
N ILE A 26 -12.60 1.22 -25.53
CA ILE A 26 -12.86 1.72 -24.20
C ILE A 26 -14.12 2.60 -24.17
N LYS A 27 -14.26 3.51 -25.13
CA LYS A 27 -15.44 4.38 -25.27
C LYS A 27 -16.74 3.56 -25.43
N TRP A 28 -16.70 2.50 -26.24
CA TRP A 28 -17.80 1.55 -26.43
C TRP A 28 -17.94 0.54 -25.27
N LYS A 29 -17.13 0.63 -24.22
CA LYS A 29 -17.12 -0.30 -23.07
C LYS A 29 -16.89 -1.76 -23.47
N LEU A 30 -16.26 -2.00 -24.59
CA LEU A 30 -15.86 -3.33 -25.07
C LEU A 30 -14.64 -3.84 -24.29
N VAL A 31 -13.68 -2.97 -24.01
CA VAL A 31 -12.52 -3.21 -23.15
C VAL A 31 -12.61 -2.27 -21.95
N ARG A 32 -12.21 -2.74 -20.78
CA ARG A 32 -12.18 -1.94 -19.55
C ARG A 32 -10.81 -2.04 -18.91
N PRO A 33 -10.23 -0.91 -18.48
CA PRO A 33 -9.04 -0.93 -17.62
C PRO A 33 -9.33 -1.66 -16.30
N ALA A 34 -8.32 -2.33 -15.78
CA ALA A 34 -8.34 -2.93 -14.45
C ALA A 34 -8.13 -1.88 -13.33
N GLY A 35 -7.48 -0.75 -13.68
CA GLY A 35 -7.23 0.37 -12.81
C GLY A 35 -6.47 1.47 -13.55
N PHE A 36 -5.98 2.46 -12.80
CA PHE A 36 -5.24 3.59 -13.32
C PHE A 36 -4.05 3.89 -12.40
N THR A 37 -2.96 4.39 -12.97
CA THR A 37 -1.86 4.99 -12.20
C THR A 37 -2.29 6.35 -11.63
N GLU A 38 -1.46 6.96 -10.77
CA GLU A 38 -1.70 8.32 -10.26
C GLU A 38 -1.79 9.35 -11.39
N GLU A 39 -0.99 9.18 -12.44
CA GLU A 39 -1.01 10.00 -13.66
C GLU A 39 -2.21 9.70 -14.58
N GLN A 40 -3.21 8.95 -14.12
CA GLN A 40 -4.40 8.55 -14.89
C GLN A 40 -4.10 7.63 -16.08
N MET A 41 -2.94 6.97 -16.12
CA MET A 41 -2.62 6.00 -17.16
C MET A 41 -3.39 4.69 -16.92
N PRO A 42 -4.09 4.13 -17.92
CA PRO A 42 -4.86 2.92 -17.74
C PRO A 42 -3.96 1.69 -17.63
N LEU A 43 -4.35 0.78 -16.74
CA LEU A 43 -3.74 -0.54 -16.54
C LEU A 43 -4.71 -1.62 -17.01
N PHE A 44 -4.22 -2.66 -17.66
CA PHE A 44 -5.03 -3.72 -18.24
C PHE A 44 -4.65 -5.08 -17.69
N SER A 45 -5.63 -5.97 -17.52
CA SER A 45 -5.42 -7.35 -17.08
C SER A 45 -5.26 -8.32 -18.24
N ASP A 46 -4.77 -9.55 -17.96
CA ASP A 46 -4.77 -10.65 -18.93
C ASP A 46 -6.16 -10.95 -19.46
N GLU A 47 -7.21 -10.77 -18.65
CA GLU A 47 -8.60 -10.95 -19.09
C GLU A 47 -8.99 -9.89 -20.15
N ALA A 48 -8.53 -8.63 -19.97
CA ALA A 48 -8.73 -7.58 -20.97
C ALA A 48 -7.99 -7.92 -22.27
N LEU A 49 -6.79 -8.51 -22.19
CA LEU A 49 -6.02 -8.94 -23.34
C LEU A 49 -6.74 -10.06 -24.12
N ALA A 50 -7.20 -11.10 -23.42
CA ALA A 50 -7.97 -12.18 -24.02
C ALA A 50 -9.26 -11.67 -24.68
N ARG A 51 -9.95 -10.73 -24.03
CA ARG A 51 -11.16 -10.09 -24.54
C ARG A 51 -10.88 -9.29 -25.82
N THR A 52 -9.74 -8.58 -25.86
CA THR A 52 -9.29 -7.82 -27.03
C THR A 52 -9.10 -8.73 -28.25
N ALA A 53 -8.48 -9.90 -28.07
CA ALA A 53 -8.32 -10.86 -29.17
C ALA A 53 -9.65 -11.37 -29.74
N HIS A 54 -10.69 -11.53 -28.93
CA HIS A 54 -12.04 -11.87 -29.39
C HIS A 54 -12.69 -10.71 -30.14
N ILE A 55 -12.51 -9.48 -29.66
CA ILE A 55 -13.05 -8.28 -30.35
C ILE A 55 -12.42 -8.13 -31.73
N GLN A 56 -11.09 -8.29 -31.84
CA GLN A 56 -10.39 -8.24 -33.15
C GLN A 56 -11.01 -9.21 -34.16
N LYS A 57 -11.22 -10.47 -33.75
CA LYS A 57 -11.86 -11.48 -34.64
C LYS A 57 -13.26 -11.08 -35.09
N LEU A 58 -14.04 -10.46 -34.21
CA LEU A 58 -15.38 -10.01 -34.54
C LEU A 58 -15.34 -8.79 -35.49
N VAL A 59 -14.39 -7.89 -35.29
CA VAL A 59 -14.15 -6.75 -36.22
C VAL A 59 -13.72 -7.24 -37.59
N GLU A 60 -12.81 -8.23 -37.67
CA GLU A 60 -12.39 -8.88 -38.93
C GLU A 60 -13.55 -9.55 -39.68
N LEU A 61 -14.55 -10.05 -38.96
CA LEU A 61 -15.77 -10.63 -39.51
C LEU A 61 -16.81 -9.56 -39.90
N GLY A 62 -16.49 -8.27 -39.72
CA GLY A 62 -17.34 -7.14 -40.17
C GLY A 62 -18.42 -6.71 -39.15
N TYR A 63 -18.39 -7.23 -37.91
CA TYR A 63 -19.35 -6.80 -36.91
C TYR A 63 -19.05 -5.39 -36.38
N GLY A 64 -20.11 -4.58 -36.26
CA GLY A 64 -20.03 -3.24 -35.67
C GLY A 64 -19.94 -3.26 -34.11
N PRO A 65 -19.56 -2.13 -33.49
CA PRO A 65 -19.37 -2.07 -32.03
C PRO A 65 -20.61 -2.48 -31.22
N ASP A 66 -21.81 -2.09 -31.66
CA ASP A 66 -23.06 -2.45 -30.98
C ASP A 66 -23.37 -3.95 -31.06
N GLU A 67 -23.07 -4.56 -32.20
CA GLU A 67 -23.24 -6.00 -32.40
C GLU A 67 -22.24 -6.78 -31.54
N ILE A 68 -20.98 -6.36 -31.53
CA ILE A 68 -19.94 -6.93 -30.70
C ILE A 68 -20.35 -6.86 -29.23
N GLN A 69 -20.89 -5.72 -28.78
CA GLN A 69 -21.35 -5.59 -27.39
C GLN A 69 -22.48 -6.58 -27.04
N LYS A 70 -23.42 -6.79 -27.97
CA LYS A 70 -24.51 -7.76 -27.82
C LYS A 70 -23.98 -9.20 -27.78
N ILE A 71 -23.04 -9.54 -28.66
CA ILE A 71 -22.39 -10.87 -28.71
C ILE A 71 -21.65 -11.14 -27.40
N LEU A 72 -20.81 -10.21 -26.94
CA LEU A 72 -20.05 -10.36 -25.71
C LEU A 72 -20.94 -10.48 -24.46
N LYS A 73 -22.13 -9.86 -24.46
CA LYS A 73 -23.13 -10.03 -23.40
C LYS A 73 -23.80 -11.40 -23.43
N LYS A 74 -24.06 -11.96 -24.61
CA LYS A 74 -24.75 -13.25 -24.79
C LYS A 74 -23.80 -14.44 -24.55
N VAL A 75 -22.60 -14.38 -25.06
CA VAL A 75 -21.63 -15.48 -25.01
C VAL A 75 -21.02 -15.64 -23.64
N GLY A 76 -21.09 -14.60 -22.78
CA GLY A 76 -20.56 -14.64 -21.42
C GLY A 76 -19.13 -15.16 -21.40
N LEU A 77 -18.13 -14.35 -21.75
CA LEU A 77 -16.75 -14.72 -21.43
C LEU A 77 -16.69 -15.04 -19.93
N PRO A 78 -15.99 -16.13 -19.54
CA PRO A 78 -15.91 -16.53 -18.15
C PRO A 78 -15.35 -15.37 -17.30
N GLN A 79 -16.27 -14.59 -16.75
CA GLN A 79 -15.90 -13.65 -15.71
C GLN A 79 -15.62 -14.50 -14.48
N LYS A 80 -14.35 -14.73 -14.14
CA LYS A 80 -14.01 -15.07 -12.76
C LYS A 80 -14.69 -13.99 -11.92
N LYS A 81 -15.67 -14.42 -11.10
CA LYS A 81 -16.31 -13.54 -10.13
C LYS A 81 -15.21 -12.92 -9.30
N ALA A 82 -14.78 -11.73 -9.66
CA ALA A 82 -14.03 -10.88 -8.76
C ALA A 82 -14.92 -10.74 -7.53
N GLY A 83 -14.40 -11.15 -6.37
CA GLY A 83 -15.11 -11.00 -5.11
C GLY A 83 -15.68 -9.59 -5.05
N LYS A 84 -16.88 -9.43 -4.47
CA LYS A 84 -17.57 -8.16 -4.31
C LYS A 84 -16.64 -7.13 -3.67
N LYS A 85 -15.86 -6.43 -4.48
CA LYS A 85 -15.25 -5.16 -4.11
C LYS A 85 -16.27 -4.10 -4.44
N THR A 86 -16.67 -3.37 -3.43
CA THR A 86 -17.52 -2.18 -3.49
C THR A 86 -17.07 -1.28 -4.64
N ALA A 87 -17.91 -1.17 -5.66
CA ALA A 87 -17.73 -0.27 -6.78
C ALA A 87 -17.89 1.16 -6.28
N ALA A 88 -16.79 1.88 -6.06
CA ALA A 88 -16.81 3.35 -6.00
C ALA A 88 -15.46 4.04 -5.70
N ALA A 89 -14.32 3.43 -5.95
CA ALA A 89 -13.11 4.21 -6.19
C ALA A 89 -12.52 3.71 -7.50
N LYS A 90 -12.22 4.59 -8.44
CA LYS A 90 -11.32 4.26 -9.55
C LYS A 90 -10.09 3.67 -8.88
N ASP A 91 -9.85 2.37 -9.06
CA ASP A 91 -8.69 1.70 -8.46
C ASP A 91 -7.44 2.45 -8.95
N ARG A 92 -6.95 3.38 -8.12
CA ARG A 92 -5.72 4.10 -8.36
C ARG A 92 -4.59 3.32 -7.74
N PHE A 93 -3.54 3.17 -8.50
CA PHE A 93 -2.33 2.48 -8.07
C PHE A 93 -1.16 3.46 -8.07
N LEU A 94 -0.35 3.35 -7.05
CA LEU A 94 0.86 4.13 -6.83
C LEU A 94 2.06 3.33 -7.33
N THR A 95 2.98 3.99 -7.99
CA THR A 95 4.33 3.45 -8.19
C THR A 95 5.12 3.50 -6.89
N VAL A 96 6.30 2.88 -6.85
CA VAL A 96 7.21 2.99 -5.68
C VAL A 96 7.56 4.45 -5.41
N GLY A 97 7.72 5.27 -6.46
CA GLY A 97 8.00 6.70 -6.34
C GLY A 97 6.86 7.46 -5.67
N ASP A 98 5.63 7.28 -6.16
CA ASP A 98 4.43 7.91 -5.63
C ASP A 98 4.19 7.50 -4.16
N LEU A 99 4.34 6.21 -3.86
CA LEU A 99 4.21 5.69 -2.50
C LEU A 99 5.25 6.30 -1.56
N ALA A 100 6.50 6.43 -2.01
CA ALA A 100 7.58 7.04 -1.25
C ALA A 100 7.30 8.51 -0.94
N GLU A 101 6.89 9.28 -1.94
CA GLU A 101 6.56 10.70 -1.80
C GLU A 101 5.40 10.90 -0.82
N ARG A 102 4.31 10.15 -0.99
CA ARG A 102 3.10 10.30 -0.17
C ARG A 102 3.23 9.78 1.25
N SER A 103 4.04 8.74 1.49
CA SER A 103 4.27 8.20 2.83
C SER A 103 5.43 8.86 3.59
N GLY A 104 6.24 9.68 2.91
CA GLY A 104 7.45 10.27 3.49
C GLY A 104 8.54 9.24 3.78
N VAL A 105 8.52 8.10 3.09
CA VAL A 105 9.49 7.00 3.21
C VAL A 105 10.32 6.92 1.93
N SER A 106 11.64 6.71 2.04
CA SER A 106 12.46 6.63 0.83
C SER A 106 12.13 5.41 -0.04
N PRO A 107 12.24 5.50 -1.39
CA PRO A 107 12.04 4.34 -2.27
C PRO A 107 12.93 3.15 -1.91
N ARG A 108 14.15 3.43 -1.42
CA ARG A 108 15.08 2.40 -0.95
C ARG A 108 14.55 1.67 0.29
N THR A 109 13.92 2.38 1.21
CA THR A 109 13.31 1.80 2.41
C THR A 109 12.13 0.92 2.04
N ILE A 110 11.26 1.37 1.13
CA ILE A 110 10.12 0.59 0.62
C ILE A 110 10.64 -0.72 -0.02
N LYS A 111 11.66 -0.63 -0.88
CA LYS A 111 12.28 -1.81 -1.47
C LYS A 111 12.86 -2.75 -0.40
N HIS A 112 13.53 -2.20 0.61
CA HIS A 112 14.07 -3.01 1.70
C HIS A 112 12.96 -3.74 2.49
N TRP A 113 11.84 -3.10 2.76
CA TRP A 113 10.69 -3.75 3.40
C TRP A 113 10.06 -4.83 2.52
N GLU A 114 10.05 -4.63 1.19
CA GLU A 114 9.62 -5.66 0.24
C GLU A 114 10.59 -6.85 0.24
N ASP A 115 11.90 -6.60 0.16
CA ASP A 115 12.93 -7.66 0.21
C ASP A 115 12.87 -8.48 1.51
N LYS A 116 12.44 -7.85 2.61
CA LYS A 116 12.17 -8.51 3.89
C LYS A 116 10.79 -9.18 3.96
N GLY A 117 9.94 -9.00 2.95
CA GLY A 117 8.57 -9.54 2.91
C GLY A 117 7.63 -8.90 3.93
N ILE A 118 7.92 -7.67 4.36
CA ILE A 118 7.04 -6.89 5.25
C ILE A 118 5.88 -6.33 4.44
N ILE A 119 6.16 -5.79 3.26
CA ILE A 119 5.16 -5.34 2.30
C ILE A 119 5.31 -6.13 0.99
N GLU A 120 4.22 -6.24 0.25
CA GLU A 120 4.21 -6.85 -1.08
C GLU A 120 3.35 -5.98 -2.00
N PRO A 121 3.75 -5.72 -3.25
CA PRO A 121 2.93 -4.94 -4.16
C PRO A 121 1.61 -5.68 -4.45
N ASP A 122 0.53 -4.93 -4.64
CA ASP A 122 -0.76 -5.51 -5.04
C ASP A 122 -0.69 -6.16 -6.42
N MET A 123 0.12 -5.56 -7.30
CA MET A 123 0.30 -6.01 -8.69
C MET A 123 1.70 -5.66 -9.20
N ARG A 124 2.10 -6.33 -10.27
CA ARG A 124 3.28 -5.97 -11.07
C ARG A 124 2.88 -5.82 -12.53
N THR A 125 3.49 -4.88 -13.24
CA THR A 125 3.36 -4.83 -14.69
C THR A 125 4.21 -5.92 -15.34
N GLU A 126 4.00 -6.20 -16.63
CA GLU A 126 4.84 -7.14 -17.39
C GLU A 126 6.31 -6.72 -17.36
N GLY A 127 6.61 -5.42 -17.44
CA GLY A 127 7.96 -4.84 -17.28
C GLY A 127 8.50 -4.87 -15.85
N GLY A 128 7.77 -5.46 -14.90
CA GLY A 128 8.20 -5.64 -13.51
C GLY A 128 8.01 -4.41 -12.61
N PHE A 129 7.31 -3.36 -13.06
CA PHE A 129 6.97 -2.22 -12.20
C PHE A 129 5.98 -2.63 -11.11
N ARG A 130 6.27 -2.21 -9.90
CA ARG A 130 5.47 -2.48 -8.70
C ARG A 130 4.35 -1.47 -8.57
N LEU A 131 3.17 -1.96 -8.26
CA LEU A 131 1.96 -1.15 -8.10
C LEU A 131 1.32 -1.43 -6.73
N TYR A 132 1.03 -0.37 -6.00
CA TYR A 132 0.48 -0.38 -4.64
C TYR A 132 -0.84 0.38 -4.60
N SER A 133 -1.82 -0.11 -3.85
CA SER A 133 -3.03 0.65 -3.55
C SER A 133 -2.75 1.78 -2.54
N GLU A 134 -3.65 2.76 -2.46
CA GLU A 134 -3.52 3.88 -1.51
C GLU A 134 -3.43 3.43 -0.04
N ALA A 135 -3.92 2.24 0.29
CA ALA A 135 -3.82 1.67 1.63
C ALA A 135 -2.36 1.51 2.11
N TYR A 136 -1.41 1.35 1.17
CA TYR A 136 0.00 1.23 1.51
C TYR A 136 0.62 2.50 2.06
N ILE A 137 0.06 3.67 1.80
CA ILE A 137 0.53 4.93 2.42
C ILE A 137 0.41 4.79 3.93
N HIS A 138 -0.76 4.45 4.41
CA HIS A 138 -1.01 4.27 5.84
C HIS A 138 -0.23 3.09 6.43
N LEU A 139 -0.09 2.00 5.68
CA LEU A 139 0.73 0.86 6.12
C LEU A 139 2.20 1.26 6.32
N CYS A 140 2.79 2.05 5.42
CA CYS A 140 4.15 2.57 5.56
C CYS A 140 4.31 3.45 6.81
N GLU A 141 3.31 4.27 7.12
CA GLU A 141 3.27 5.07 8.35
C GLU A 141 3.27 4.19 9.60
N LEU A 142 2.40 3.17 9.64
CA LEU A 142 2.33 2.22 10.75
C LEU A 142 3.63 1.42 10.96
N ILE A 143 4.29 1.00 9.86
CA ILE A 143 5.59 0.32 9.94
C ILE A 143 6.62 1.24 10.56
N ARG A 144 6.67 2.51 10.14
CA ARG A 144 7.58 3.51 10.72
C ARG A 144 7.30 3.74 12.19
N ASP A 145 6.03 3.82 12.59
CA ASP A 145 5.65 3.97 14.00
C ASP A 145 6.09 2.77 14.84
N LEU A 146 5.94 1.55 14.34
CA LEU A 146 6.45 0.36 15.03
C LEU A 146 7.97 0.41 15.20
N GLN A 147 8.73 0.87 14.19
CA GLN A 147 10.17 1.07 14.30
C GLN A 147 10.52 2.13 15.36
N LEU A 148 9.77 3.24 15.45
CA LEU A 148 9.92 4.24 16.50
C LEU A 148 9.61 3.68 17.90
N PHE A 149 8.71 2.70 18.00
CA PHE A 149 8.42 1.97 19.23
C PHE A 149 9.46 0.91 19.57
N GLY A 150 10.53 0.80 18.77
CA GLY A 150 11.63 -0.12 19.00
C GLY A 150 11.42 -1.54 18.47
N TYR A 151 10.41 -1.75 17.60
CA TYR A 151 10.23 -3.02 16.92
C TYR A 151 11.31 -3.23 15.85
N THR A 152 11.88 -4.41 15.81
CA THR A 152 12.79 -4.84 14.74
C THR A 152 12.01 -5.14 13.47
N LEU A 153 12.70 -5.19 12.34
CA LEU A 153 12.06 -5.56 11.06
C LEU A 153 11.54 -7.00 11.08
N GLU A 154 12.20 -7.88 11.82
CA GLU A 154 11.79 -9.28 12.00
C GLU A 154 10.45 -9.36 12.77
N GLU A 155 10.29 -8.60 13.85
CA GLU A 155 9.02 -8.51 14.60
C GLU A 155 7.91 -7.91 13.75
N ILE A 156 8.21 -6.85 12.98
CA ILE A 156 7.26 -6.22 12.05
C ILE A 156 6.85 -7.20 10.95
N LYS A 157 7.78 -8.04 10.47
CA LYS A 157 7.49 -9.09 9.50
C LYS A 157 6.47 -10.10 10.05
N VAL A 158 6.63 -10.53 11.30
CA VAL A 158 5.67 -11.43 11.97
C VAL A 158 4.27 -10.80 12.02
N ALA A 159 4.17 -9.53 12.39
CA ALA A 159 2.90 -8.80 12.39
C ALA A 159 2.28 -8.72 10.98
N SER A 160 3.10 -8.48 9.95
CA SER A 160 2.65 -8.45 8.55
C SER A 160 2.16 -9.83 8.08
N ASP A 161 2.82 -10.92 8.48
CA ASP A 161 2.39 -12.29 8.16
C ASP A 161 1.04 -12.59 8.81
N HIS A 162 0.85 -12.22 10.07
CA HIS A 162 -0.44 -12.35 10.74
C HIS A 162 -1.55 -11.57 10.03
N PHE A 163 -1.26 -10.36 9.56
CA PHE A 163 -2.24 -9.58 8.82
C PHE A 163 -2.63 -10.24 7.48
N ARG A 164 -1.66 -10.79 6.75
CA ARG A 164 -1.93 -11.57 5.52
C ARG A 164 -2.76 -12.83 5.81
N ASP A 165 -2.42 -13.55 6.86
CA ASP A 165 -3.18 -14.71 7.31
C ASP A 165 -4.63 -14.33 7.67
N PHE A 166 -4.82 -13.20 8.34
CA PHE A 166 -6.15 -12.67 8.66
C PHE A 166 -6.98 -12.41 7.40
N LEU A 167 -6.41 -11.73 6.40
CA LEU A 167 -7.08 -11.48 5.13
C LEU A 167 -7.43 -12.78 4.40
N ALA A 168 -6.51 -13.75 4.37
CA ALA A 168 -6.74 -15.05 3.75
C ALA A 168 -7.87 -15.83 4.45
N ILE A 169 -7.93 -15.76 5.79
CA ILE A 169 -9.01 -16.37 6.58
C ILE A 169 -10.34 -15.66 6.29
N GLN A 170 -10.34 -14.33 6.22
CA GLN A 170 -11.55 -13.54 5.96
C GLN A 170 -12.15 -13.85 4.57
N ASP A 171 -11.29 -14.05 3.57
CA ASP A 171 -11.73 -14.33 2.20
C ASP A 171 -12.13 -15.79 1.95
N GLY A 172 -11.64 -16.74 2.75
CA GLY A 172 -11.82 -18.18 2.45
C GLY A 172 -11.85 -19.10 3.68
N MET A 173 -12.37 -18.67 4.81
CA MET A 173 -12.39 -19.44 6.06
C MET A 173 -13.01 -20.84 5.92
N GLU A 174 -14.04 -20.98 5.08
CA GLU A 174 -14.76 -22.23 4.88
C GLU A 174 -13.91 -23.31 4.18
N SER A 175 -12.87 -22.89 3.45
CA SER A 175 -11.96 -23.78 2.73
C SER A 175 -10.75 -24.25 3.57
N LEU A 176 -10.59 -23.71 4.79
CA LEU A 176 -9.44 -23.97 5.66
C LEU A 176 -9.82 -24.90 6.83
N PRO A 177 -8.90 -25.78 7.29
CA PRO A 177 -9.15 -26.63 8.45
C PRO A 177 -9.43 -25.80 9.70
N LYS A 178 -10.52 -26.10 10.44
CA LYS A 178 -10.99 -25.36 11.62
C LYS A 178 -9.88 -25.17 12.68
N THR A 179 -9.13 -26.22 12.96
CA THR A 179 -8.03 -26.19 13.95
C THR A 179 -6.91 -25.23 13.54
N ASN A 180 -6.58 -25.15 12.26
CA ASN A 180 -5.56 -24.24 11.74
C ASN A 180 -6.04 -22.79 11.83
N VAL A 181 -7.29 -22.50 11.44
CA VAL A 181 -7.90 -21.17 11.56
C VAL A 181 -7.91 -20.71 13.01
N GLN A 182 -8.34 -21.57 13.93
CA GLN A 182 -8.37 -21.24 15.35
C GLN A 182 -6.97 -20.91 15.89
N ALA A 183 -5.98 -21.75 15.63
CA ALA A 183 -4.61 -21.52 16.11
C ALA A 183 -4.02 -20.19 15.58
N LYS A 184 -4.26 -19.86 14.31
CA LYS A 184 -3.81 -18.60 13.72
C LYS A 184 -4.48 -17.40 14.36
N LEU A 185 -5.80 -17.43 14.56
CA LEU A 185 -6.55 -16.34 15.18
C LEU A 185 -6.13 -16.13 16.65
N GLU A 186 -5.87 -17.20 17.41
CA GLU A 186 -5.37 -17.12 18.79
C GLU A 186 -3.97 -16.50 18.85
N ALA A 187 -3.07 -16.88 17.91
CA ALA A 187 -1.75 -16.27 17.81
C ALA A 187 -1.83 -14.76 17.51
N MET A 188 -2.70 -14.37 16.59
CA MET A 188 -2.93 -12.94 16.25
C MET A 188 -3.46 -12.16 17.46
N LEU A 189 -4.43 -12.71 18.19
CA LEU A 189 -4.97 -12.06 19.39
C LEU A 189 -3.89 -11.87 20.46
N LYS A 190 -3.03 -12.86 20.65
CA LYS A 190 -1.90 -12.75 21.58
C LYS A 190 -0.93 -11.65 21.18
N GLU A 191 -0.60 -11.54 19.87
CA GLU A 191 0.30 -10.50 19.37
C GLU A 191 -0.31 -9.10 19.53
N ILE A 192 -1.60 -8.95 19.20
CA ILE A 192 -2.34 -7.70 19.43
C ILE A 192 -2.30 -7.31 20.91
N GLN A 193 -2.52 -8.26 21.83
CA GLN A 193 -2.48 -8.00 23.25
C GLN A 193 -1.09 -7.52 23.69
N THR A 194 -0.02 -8.17 23.22
CA THR A 194 1.36 -7.78 23.48
C THR A 194 1.67 -6.36 22.98
N LEU A 195 1.20 -6.02 21.78
CA LEU A 195 1.37 -4.68 21.21
C LEU A 195 0.62 -3.62 22.04
N LEU A 196 -0.62 -3.90 22.44
CA LEU A 196 -1.41 -2.98 23.27
C LEU A 196 -0.74 -2.72 24.62
N GLU A 197 -0.15 -3.75 25.27
CA GLU A 197 0.59 -3.61 26.52
C GLU A 197 1.86 -2.76 26.33
N LYS A 198 2.65 -3.00 25.28
CA LYS A 198 3.82 -2.18 24.96
C LYS A 198 3.42 -0.71 24.70
N MET A 199 2.36 -0.46 23.94
CA MET A 199 1.87 0.90 23.68
C MET A 199 1.44 1.61 24.97
N LYS A 200 0.80 0.90 25.91
CA LYS A 200 0.44 1.46 27.22
C LYS A 200 1.69 1.88 28.00
N LEU A 201 2.70 1.02 28.08
CA LEU A 201 3.97 1.31 28.77
C LEU A 201 4.70 2.51 28.15
N LEU A 202 4.74 2.60 26.81
CA LEU A 202 5.31 3.73 26.10
C LEU A 202 4.58 5.04 26.42
N LYS A 203 3.25 5.04 26.40
CA LYS A 203 2.43 6.20 26.74
C LYS A 203 2.70 6.70 28.16
N GLU A 204 2.78 5.78 29.13
CA GLU A 204 3.13 6.11 30.51
C GLU A 204 4.57 6.64 30.63
N GLY A 205 5.52 6.06 29.88
CA GLY A 205 6.91 6.55 29.80
C GLY A 205 6.99 7.98 29.27
N ILE A 206 6.32 8.26 28.14
CA ILE A 206 6.26 9.59 27.53
C ILE A 206 5.67 10.60 28.51
N ALA A 207 4.61 10.26 29.24
CA ALA A 207 4.01 11.15 30.23
C ALA A 207 4.99 11.51 31.35
N ARG A 208 5.75 10.51 31.89
CA ARG A 208 6.78 10.77 32.90
C ARG A 208 7.88 11.71 32.40
N TRP A 209 8.33 11.54 31.17
CA TRP A 209 9.33 12.40 30.55
C TRP A 209 8.80 13.82 30.32
N ASP A 210 7.56 13.96 29.83
CA ASP A 210 6.93 15.25 29.61
C ASP A 210 6.85 16.07 30.91
N ASP A 211 6.40 15.44 31.99
CA ASP A 211 6.35 16.08 33.33
C ASP A 211 7.74 16.51 33.82
N LEU A 212 8.74 15.63 33.67
CA LEU A 212 10.12 15.94 34.08
C LEU A 212 10.68 17.12 33.28
N LEU A 213 10.51 17.09 31.95
CA LEU A 213 11.04 18.13 31.06
C LEU A 213 10.36 19.48 31.31
N LYS A 214 9.04 19.51 31.53
CA LYS A 214 8.30 20.72 31.89
C LYS A 214 8.81 21.33 33.20
N LYS A 215 9.03 20.49 34.21
CA LYS A 215 9.61 20.93 35.52
C LYS A 215 11.01 21.50 35.33
N LYS A 216 11.89 20.79 34.61
CA LYS A 216 13.26 21.22 34.33
C LYS A 216 13.33 22.50 33.52
N LYS A 217 12.45 22.66 32.52
CA LYS A 217 12.33 23.91 31.76
C LYS A 217 12.02 25.09 32.69
N LYS A 218 11.07 24.92 33.61
CA LYS A 218 10.72 25.96 34.59
C LYS A 218 11.92 26.33 35.51
N ASP A 219 12.65 25.30 36.01
CA ASP A 219 13.84 25.50 36.83
C ASP A 219 14.93 26.28 36.08
N ILE A 220 15.20 25.90 34.82
CA ILE A 220 16.19 26.57 33.95
C ILE A 220 15.80 28.03 33.70
N LEU A 221 14.55 28.30 33.36
CA LEU A 221 14.06 29.67 33.15
C LEU A 221 14.22 30.50 34.45
N GLY A 222 13.96 29.93 35.62
CA GLY A 222 14.19 30.59 36.89
C GLY A 222 15.67 30.93 37.14
N LEU A 223 16.58 30.01 36.79
CA LEU A 223 18.02 30.24 36.90
C LEU A 223 18.51 31.29 35.89
N LEU A 224 18.02 31.29 34.67
CA LEU A 224 18.30 32.31 33.65
C LEU A 224 17.90 33.70 34.13
N SER A 225 16.67 33.84 34.64
CA SER A 225 16.20 35.09 35.19
C SER A 225 17.05 35.60 36.40
N LYS A 226 17.48 34.69 37.29
CA LYS A 226 18.40 35.03 38.38
C LYS A 226 19.77 35.44 37.85
N ASN A 227 20.30 34.77 36.85
CA ASN A 227 21.60 35.10 36.27
C ASN A 227 21.61 36.44 35.57
N GLN A 228 20.55 36.82 34.87
CA GLN A 228 20.39 38.16 34.26
C GLN A 228 20.41 39.31 35.27
N LYS A 229 20.04 39.03 36.52
CA LYS A 229 20.05 40.01 37.61
C LYS A 229 21.37 40.09 38.40
N ARG A 230 22.34 39.20 38.09
CA ARG A 230 23.66 39.22 38.74
C ARG A 230 24.50 40.36 38.16
N PRO A 231 25.29 41.09 38.97
CA PRO A 231 26.30 41.99 38.48
C PRO A 231 27.33 41.20 37.63
N GLU A 232 27.82 41.80 36.55
CA GLU A 232 28.92 41.25 35.76
C GLU A 232 30.16 41.19 36.62
N ILE A 233 30.69 39.97 36.80
CA ILE A 233 32.00 39.74 37.37
C ILE A 233 32.99 39.92 36.23
N PRO A 234 33.97 40.88 36.27
CA PRO A 234 34.96 40.97 35.21
C PRO A 234 35.68 39.64 35.07
N GLU A 235 35.73 39.16 33.83
CA GLU A 235 36.55 37.95 33.54
C GLU A 235 37.98 38.26 33.96
N GLY A 236 38.47 37.55 34.98
CA GLY A 236 39.84 37.69 35.47
C GLY A 236 40.81 37.44 34.32
N GLN A 237 41.74 38.36 34.14
CA GLN A 237 42.89 38.10 33.25
C GLN A 237 43.52 36.77 33.67
N PRO A 238 43.85 35.87 32.70
CA PRO A 238 44.61 34.70 33.04
C PRO A 238 45.95 35.16 33.61
N ASP A 239 46.27 34.70 34.82
CA ASP A 239 47.53 34.92 35.49
C ASP A 239 48.69 34.61 34.53
N ALA A 240 49.62 35.60 34.39
CA ALA A 240 50.82 35.55 33.57
C ALA A 240 51.87 34.58 34.16
#